data_c4fca69641e771e09cad936b15dc5ad0
#
_entry.id   c4fca69641e771e09cad936b15dc5ad0
#
_cell.length_a   1.000
_cell.length_b   1.000
_cell.length_c   1.000
_cell.angle_alpha   90.00
_cell.angle_beta   90.00
_cell.angle_gamma   90.00
#
_symmetry.space_group_name_H-M   'P 1'
#
loop_
_entity.id
_entity.type
_entity.pdbx_description
1 polymer ?
#
loop_
_entity_poly.entity_id
_entity_poly.type
_entity_poly.pdbx_seq_one_letter_code
_entity_poly.pdbx_strand_id
1 'polypeptide(L)'
;MSQKFGRLALHMWTIDTTPLAIALDAAKQAGYDAVELRRTDFKRCFDAGMSNEQVLDLIKKSGIPCGVLGVEYGWLFATGGESKRLFKVFRESCENAVALGCDTLMSAPGQVNGPIKDAIKYLEEAGDIAAGYKLKLAIEFNSQHDVLNSLAVLTELIEGANKPNCGYLIDAYHFTR
;
A
#
# COMPACT_ATOMS: atom_id res chain seq x y z
N MET A 1 9.53 4.55 -32.67
CA MET A 1 9.27 3.55 -31.60
C MET A 1 9.07 4.34 -30.32
N SER A 2 7.86 4.42 -29.77
CA SER A 2 7.64 5.05 -28.48
C SER A 2 8.26 4.15 -27.40
N GLN A 3 9.22 4.66 -26.65
CA GLN A 3 9.69 3.99 -25.44
C GLN A 3 8.48 3.85 -24.51
N LYS A 4 8.01 2.62 -24.31
CA LYS A 4 7.03 2.34 -23.28
C LYS A 4 7.76 2.44 -21.93
N PHE A 5 7.60 3.57 -21.27
CA PHE A 5 7.90 3.69 -19.87
C PHE A 5 6.96 2.74 -19.11
N GLY A 6 7.41 1.60 -18.66
CA GLY A 6 6.73 0.71 -17.74
C GLY A 6 5.18 0.64 -17.84
N ARG A 7 4.56 0.16 -16.79
CA ARG A 7 3.09 0.23 -16.62
C ARG A 7 2.73 1.54 -15.92
N LEU A 8 1.66 2.19 -16.40
CA LEU A 8 1.14 3.41 -15.80
C LEU A 8 -0.08 3.07 -14.93
N ALA A 9 0.02 3.26 -13.63
CA ALA A 9 -1.09 3.08 -12.71
C ALA A 9 -1.63 4.42 -12.23
N LEU A 10 -2.96 4.53 -12.09
CA LEU A 10 -3.60 5.67 -11.43
C LEU A 10 -3.67 5.42 -9.93
N HIS A 11 -3.03 6.27 -9.14
CA HIS A 11 -3.22 6.28 -7.69
C HIS A 11 -4.57 6.91 -7.34
N MET A 12 -5.41 6.20 -6.58
CA MET A 12 -6.79 6.62 -6.29
C MET A 12 -6.90 7.92 -5.48
N TRP A 13 -5.81 8.38 -4.87
CA TRP A 13 -5.79 9.70 -4.25
C TRP A 13 -6.02 10.84 -5.25
N THR A 14 -5.60 10.68 -6.48
CA THR A 14 -5.78 11.69 -7.55
C THR A 14 -7.26 12.09 -7.73
N ILE A 15 -8.17 11.17 -7.47
CA ILE A 15 -9.63 11.34 -7.58
C ILE A 15 -10.34 10.89 -6.30
N ASP A 16 -9.78 11.26 -5.16
CA ASP A 16 -10.05 10.75 -3.80
C ASP A 16 -11.53 10.67 -3.41
N THR A 17 -12.35 11.66 -3.78
CA THR A 17 -13.77 11.72 -3.40
C THR A 17 -14.70 10.99 -4.37
N THR A 18 -14.17 10.44 -5.46
CA THR A 18 -14.96 9.73 -6.48
C THR A 18 -15.34 8.35 -5.96
N PRO A 19 -16.63 7.92 -6.08
CA PRO A 19 -17.01 6.55 -5.75
C PRO A 19 -16.16 5.53 -6.52
N LEU A 20 -15.74 4.45 -5.84
CA LEU A 20 -14.76 3.49 -6.37
C LEU A 20 -15.14 2.95 -7.76
N ALA A 21 -16.41 2.60 -7.99
CA ALA A 21 -16.86 2.09 -9.29
C ALA A 21 -16.62 3.09 -10.42
N ILE A 22 -16.89 4.38 -10.18
CA ILE A 22 -16.71 5.46 -11.15
C ILE A 22 -15.21 5.72 -11.35
N ALA A 23 -14.43 5.70 -10.29
CA ALA A 23 -12.98 5.91 -10.34
C ALA A 23 -12.27 4.83 -11.16
N LEU A 24 -12.65 3.56 -10.98
CA LEU A 24 -12.11 2.44 -11.75
C LEU A 24 -12.46 2.56 -13.25
N ASP A 25 -13.71 2.91 -13.57
CA ASP A 25 -14.14 3.11 -14.94
C ASP A 25 -13.40 4.28 -15.60
N ALA A 26 -13.28 5.41 -14.92
CA ALA A 26 -12.54 6.58 -15.39
C ALA A 26 -11.05 6.25 -15.65
N ALA A 27 -10.39 5.51 -14.74
CA ALA A 27 -9.01 5.07 -14.94
C ALA A 27 -8.86 4.21 -16.20
N LYS A 28 -9.79 3.27 -16.40
CA LYS A 28 -9.81 2.40 -17.58
C LYS A 28 -10.03 3.19 -18.88
N GLN A 29 -11.01 4.10 -18.89
CA GLN A 29 -11.30 4.95 -20.07
C GLN A 29 -10.15 5.90 -20.40
N ALA A 30 -9.41 6.37 -19.38
CA ALA A 30 -8.22 7.21 -19.57
C ALA A 30 -6.99 6.43 -20.07
N GLY A 31 -7.09 5.09 -20.18
CA GLY A 31 -6.02 4.25 -20.72
C GLY A 31 -4.91 3.90 -19.73
N TYR A 32 -5.17 3.96 -18.43
CA TYR A 32 -4.21 3.44 -17.42
C TYR A 32 -4.12 1.92 -17.52
N ASP A 33 -2.92 1.38 -17.32
CA ASP A 33 -2.66 -0.07 -17.32
C ASP A 33 -3.14 -0.75 -16.04
N ALA A 34 -3.22 0.00 -14.93
CA ALA A 34 -3.61 -0.50 -13.62
C ALA A 34 -4.08 0.65 -12.72
N VAL A 35 -4.53 0.30 -11.52
CA VAL A 35 -4.79 1.24 -10.44
C VAL A 35 -3.95 0.89 -9.21
N GLU A 36 -3.61 1.90 -8.43
CA GLU A 36 -3.12 1.76 -7.06
C GLU A 36 -4.28 2.05 -6.11
N LEU A 37 -4.75 1.01 -5.42
CA LEU A 37 -5.84 1.09 -4.46
C LEU A 37 -5.30 1.31 -3.04
N ARG A 38 -6.08 1.98 -2.21
CA ARG A 38 -5.74 2.25 -0.80
C ARG A 38 -6.69 1.52 0.13
N ARG A 39 -6.28 1.26 1.36
CA ARG A 39 -7.18 0.77 2.41
C ARG A 39 -8.42 1.69 2.58
N THR A 40 -8.26 3.00 2.42
CA THR A 40 -9.35 3.98 2.48
C THR A 40 -10.43 3.75 1.43
N ASP A 41 -10.07 3.27 0.25
CA ASP A 41 -11.04 3.00 -0.82
C ASP A 41 -11.96 1.82 -0.44
N PHE A 42 -11.40 0.79 0.19
CA PHE A 42 -12.16 -0.31 0.77
C PHE A 42 -13.02 0.16 1.93
N LYS A 43 -12.43 0.95 2.86
CA LYS A 43 -13.16 1.44 4.03
C LYS A 43 -14.40 2.26 3.64
N ARG A 44 -14.30 3.12 2.63
CA ARG A 44 -15.46 3.87 2.12
C ARG A 44 -16.57 2.97 1.59
N CYS A 45 -16.21 1.89 0.92
CA CYS A 45 -17.18 0.89 0.48
C CYS A 45 -17.83 0.17 1.67
N PHE A 46 -17.05 -0.18 2.70
CA PHE A 46 -17.59 -0.78 3.94
C PHE A 46 -18.52 0.17 4.68
N ASP A 47 -18.15 1.44 4.79
CA ASP A 47 -18.98 2.50 5.41
C ASP A 47 -20.29 2.71 4.61
N ALA A 48 -20.29 2.41 3.31
CA ALA A 48 -21.48 2.38 2.46
C ALA A 48 -22.28 1.04 2.52
N GLY A 49 -21.89 0.12 3.41
CA GLY A 49 -22.59 -1.15 3.66
C GLY A 49 -22.16 -2.31 2.77
N MET A 50 -21.10 -2.18 1.98
CA MET A 50 -20.57 -3.29 1.19
C MET A 50 -19.76 -4.27 2.04
N SER A 51 -19.86 -5.56 1.76
CA SER A 51 -18.93 -6.56 2.30
C SER A 51 -17.59 -6.53 1.55
N ASN A 52 -16.55 -7.11 2.15
CA ASN A 52 -15.25 -7.24 1.48
C ASN A 52 -15.34 -7.97 0.13
N GLU A 53 -16.11 -9.04 0.07
CA GLU A 53 -16.37 -9.81 -1.15
C GLU A 53 -17.00 -8.94 -2.24
N GLN A 54 -17.99 -8.11 -1.88
CA GLN A 54 -18.64 -7.19 -2.82
C GLN A 54 -17.66 -6.15 -3.37
N VAL A 55 -16.74 -5.66 -2.54
CA VAL A 55 -15.69 -4.71 -3.00
C VAL A 55 -14.71 -5.40 -3.94
N LEU A 56 -14.25 -6.59 -3.60
CA LEU A 56 -13.37 -7.38 -4.47
C LEU A 56 -14.03 -7.69 -5.82
N ASP A 57 -15.30 -8.07 -5.80
CA ASP A 57 -16.09 -8.32 -7.00
C ASP A 57 -16.26 -7.09 -7.87
N LEU A 58 -16.52 -5.92 -7.25
CA LEU A 58 -16.62 -4.65 -7.95
C LEU A 58 -15.31 -4.31 -8.67
N ILE A 59 -14.16 -4.47 -7.98
CA ILE A 59 -12.83 -4.22 -8.56
C ILE A 59 -12.58 -5.19 -9.73
N LYS A 60 -12.81 -6.49 -9.54
CA LYS A 60 -12.62 -7.50 -10.61
C LYS A 60 -13.51 -7.23 -11.82
N LYS A 61 -14.78 -6.88 -11.61
CA LYS A 61 -15.75 -6.59 -12.69
C LYS A 61 -15.39 -5.34 -13.50
N SER A 62 -14.67 -4.39 -12.93
CA SER A 62 -14.18 -3.21 -13.67
C SER A 62 -13.25 -3.59 -14.83
N GLY A 63 -12.52 -4.70 -14.67
CA GLY A 63 -11.56 -5.20 -15.65
C GLY A 63 -10.27 -4.37 -15.76
N ILE A 64 -10.03 -3.39 -14.84
CA ILE A 64 -8.73 -2.74 -14.71
C ILE A 64 -7.94 -3.45 -13.59
N PRO A 65 -6.68 -3.86 -13.80
CA PRO A 65 -5.89 -4.54 -12.79
C PRO A 65 -5.58 -3.66 -11.57
N CYS A 66 -5.54 -4.25 -10.37
CA CYS A 66 -4.89 -3.66 -9.21
C CYS A 66 -3.38 -3.92 -9.32
N GLY A 67 -2.60 -2.88 -9.57
CA GLY A 67 -1.14 -2.99 -9.70
C GLY A 67 -0.42 -2.94 -8.35
N VAL A 68 -0.96 -2.16 -7.42
CA VAL A 68 -0.45 -2.00 -6.04
C VAL A 68 -1.63 -1.85 -5.10
N LEU A 69 -1.56 -2.47 -3.93
CA LEU A 69 -2.55 -2.33 -2.86
C LEU A 69 -1.92 -1.69 -1.62
N GLY A 70 -2.38 -0.48 -1.29
CA GLY A 70 -1.98 0.22 -0.07
C GLY A 70 -2.62 -0.40 1.17
N VAL A 71 -1.78 -0.71 2.16
CA VAL A 71 -2.22 -1.18 3.48
C VAL A 71 -2.63 -0.01 4.39
N GLU A 72 -3.25 -0.30 5.53
CA GLU A 72 -3.48 0.72 6.54
C GLU A 72 -2.16 1.14 7.18
N TYR A 73 -1.91 2.47 7.24
CA TYR A 73 -0.63 3.02 7.72
C TYR A 73 -0.51 3.01 9.24
N GLY A 74 0.69 3.28 9.75
CA GLY A 74 0.99 3.43 11.17
C GLY A 74 1.52 2.18 11.87
N TRP A 75 1.43 1.01 11.27
CA TRP A 75 1.87 -0.27 11.87
C TRP A 75 3.38 -0.31 12.17
N LEU A 76 4.20 0.46 11.44
CA LEU A 76 5.65 0.56 11.67
C LEU A 76 6.01 1.09 13.08
N PHE A 77 5.13 1.87 13.69
CA PHE A 77 5.41 2.53 14.97
C PHE A 77 4.31 2.32 16.02
N ALA A 78 3.22 1.63 15.68
CA ALA A 78 2.14 1.36 16.61
C ALA A 78 2.56 0.34 17.68
N THR A 79 2.03 0.50 18.88
CA THR A 79 2.30 -0.39 20.01
C THR A 79 1.03 -0.97 20.62
N GLY A 80 1.17 -2.03 21.42
CA GLY A 80 0.08 -2.61 22.20
C GLY A 80 -1.11 -3.11 21.37
N GLY A 81 -2.31 -2.71 21.75
CA GLY A 81 -3.54 -3.13 21.09
C GLY A 81 -3.65 -2.65 19.65
N GLU A 82 -3.17 -1.43 19.37
CA GLU A 82 -3.21 -0.85 18.03
C GLU A 82 -2.27 -1.58 17.06
N SER A 83 -1.08 -1.97 17.49
CA SER A 83 -0.19 -2.81 16.70
C SER A 83 -0.87 -4.12 16.30
N LYS A 84 -1.51 -4.80 17.26
CA LYS A 84 -2.25 -6.06 16.97
C LYS A 84 -3.38 -5.85 15.98
N ARG A 85 -4.14 -4.75 16.13
CA ARG A 85 -5.22 -4.40 15.19
C ARG A 85 -4.67 -4.17 13.78
N LEU A 86 -3.60 -3.36 13.65
CA LEU A 86 -3.01 -3.02 12.35
C LEU A 86 -2.40 -4.25 11.66
N PHE A 87 -1.74 -5.14 12.39
CA PHE A 87 -1.24 -6.40 11.82
C PHE A 87 -2.36 -7.35 11.40
N LYS A 88 -3.52 -7.35 12.08
CA LYS A 88 -4.70 -8.06 11.59
C LYS A 88 -5.16 -7.48 10.25
N VAL A 89 -5.31 -6.15 10.15
CA VAL A 89 -5.71 -5.47 8.90
C VAL A 89 -4.67 -5.65 7.80
N PHE A 90 -3.39 -5.73 8.14
CA PHE A 90 -2.32 -6.05 7.20
C PHE A 90 -2.51 -7.43 6.56
N ARG A 91 -2.85 -8.46 7.35
CA ARG A 91 -3.16 -9.81 6.84
C ARG A 91 -4.40 -9.80 5.92
N GLU A 92 -5.47 -9.10 6.30
CA GLU A 92 -6.64 -8.89 5.43
C GLU A 92 -6.25 -8.22 4.10
N SER A 93 -5.31 -7.28 4.12
CA SER A 93 -4.80 -6.63 2.91
C SER A 93 -3.99 -7.60 2.04
N CYS A 94 -3.22 -8.51 2.65
CA CYS A 94 -2.54 -9.59 1.91
C CYS A 94 -3.55 -10.51 1.21
N GLU A 95 -4.59 -10.92 1.91
CA GLU A 95 -5.67 -11.76 1.35
C GLU A 95 -6.37 -11.07 0.17
N ASN A 96 -6.67 -9.78 0.32
CA ASN A 96 -7.28 -8.97 -0.73
C ASN A 96 -6.35 -8.82 -1.94
N ALA A 97 -5.05 -8.58 -1.73
CA ALA A 97 -4.07 -8.49 -2.81
C ALA A 97 -4.02 -9.80 -3.63
N VAL A 98 -3.93 -10.94 -2.95
CA VAL A 98 -3.97 -12.27 -3.59
C VAL A 98 -5.27 -12.46 -4.36
N ALA A 99 -6.43 -12.11 -3.76
CA ALA A 99 -7.73 -12.24 -4.40
C ALA A 99 -7.87 -11.36 -5.66
N LEU A 100 -7.16 -10.22 -5.72
CA LEU A 100 -7.14 -9.31 -6.87
C LEU A 100 -6.06 -9.64 -7.90
N GLY A 101 -5.19 -10.63 -7.63
CA GLY A 101 -4.03 -10.93 -8.48
C GLY A 101 -2.94 -9.83 -8.42
N CYS A 102 -2.94 -9.04 -7.36
CA CYS A 102 -1.92 -8.03 -7.08
C CYS A 102 -0.75 -8.69 -6.34
N ASP A 103 0.49 -8.45 -6.77
CA ASP A 103 1.69 -9.04 -6.15
C ASP A 103 2.44 -8.07 -5.24
N THR A 104 1.99 -6.83 -5.14
CA THR A 104 2.72 -5.75 -4.46
C THR A 104 1.81 -4.99 -3.49
N LEU A 105 2.22 -4.98 -2.23
CA LEU A 105 1.67 -4.08 -1.21
C LEU A 105 2.52 -2.82 -1.10
N MET A 106 1.91 -1.71 -0.71
CA MET A 106 2.64 -0.49 -0.36
C MET A 106 2.23 0.02 1.03
N SER A 107 3.16 0.67 1.71
CA SER A 107 2.91 1.35 2.98
C SER A 107 3.76 2.60 3.13
N ALA A 108 3.14 3.64 3.67
CA ALA A 108 3.81 4.82 4.21
C ALA A 108 3.82 4.79 5.75
N PRO A 109 4.61 5.62 6.46
CA PRO A 109 4.75 5.56 7.91
C PRO A 109 3.47 5.87 8.68
N GLY A 110 2.55 6.66 8.11
CA GLY A 110 1.39 7.18 8.84
C GLY A 110 1.73 8.41 9.67
N GLN A 111 1.10 8.55 10.84
CA GLN A 111 1.30 9.70 11.74
C GLN A 111 1.93 9.31 13.09
N VAL A 112 2.12 8.03 13.34
CA VAL A 112 2.68 7.53 14.61
C VAL A 112 4.19 7.50 14.51
N ASN A 113 4.86 8.04 15.52
CA ASN A 113 6.33 8.07 15.61
C ASN A 113 6.84 7.08 16.65
N GLY A 114 8.07 6.60 16.46
CA GLY A 114 8.74 5.70 17.37
C GLY A 114 10.19 5.45 16.98
N PRO A 115 10.94 4.68 17.77
CA PRO A 115 12.31 4.33 17.45
C PRO A 115 12.41 3.52 16.14
N ILE A 116 13.37 3.87 15.27
CA ILE A 116 13.59 3.14 14.01
C ILE A 116 13.91 1.65 14.24
N LYS A 117 14.60 1.32 15.32
CA LYS A 117 14.89 -0.07 15.70
C LYS A 117 13.63 -0.92 15.96
N ASP A 118 12.55 -0.30 16.38
CA ASP A 118 11.28 -1.02 16.60
C ASP A 118 10.52 -1.13 15.26
N ALA A 119 10.59 -0.10 14.41
CA ALA A 119 10.07 -0.18 13.04
C ALA A 119 10.77 -1.28 12.23
N ILE A 120 12.08 -1.48 12.40
CA ILE A 120 12.82 -2.59 11.78
C ILE A 120 12.19 -3.94 12.15
N LYS A 121 11.92 -4.20 13.43
CA LYS A 121 11.28 -5.46 13.88
C LYS A 121 9.87 -5.63 13.30
N TYR A 122 9.10 -4.55 13.22
CA TYR A 122 7.77 -4.60 12.63
C TYR A 122 7.83 -4.82 11.11
N LEU A 123 8.83 -4.27 10.44
CA LEU A 123 9.04 -4.56 9.02
C LEU A 123 9.49 -6.01 8.80
N GLU A 124 10.31 -6.59 9.68
CA GLU A 124 10.63 -8.02 9.66
C GLU A 124 9.36 -8.88 9.74
N GLU A 125 8.48 -8.61 10.72
CA GLU A 125 7.20 -9.33 10.88
C GLU A 125 6.28 -9.14 9.66
N ALA A 126 6.11 -7.92 9.18
CA ALA A 126 5.28 -7.62 8.02
C ALA A 126 5.83 -8.28 6.74
N GLY A 127 7.16 -8.28 6.57
CA GLY A 127 7.85 -8.95 5.48
C GLY A 127 7.60 -10.45 5.48
N ASP A 128 7.68 -11.11 6.65
CA ASP A 128 7.39 -12.53 6.79
C ASP A 128 5.93 -12.86 6.49
N ILE A 129 5.00 -12.03 6.96
CA ILE A 129 3.58 -12.18 6.65
C ILE A 129 3.37 -12.07 5.12
N ALA A 130 3.87 -11.00 4.49
CA ALA A 130 3.72 -10.79 3.05
C ALA A 130 4.37 -11.92 2.24
N ALA A 131 5.54 -12.42 2.65
CA ALA A 131 6.21 -13.56 2.03
C ALA A 131 5.36 -14.83 2.06
N GLY A 132 4.63 -15.08 3.16
CA GLY A 132 3.69 -16.20 3.27
C GLY A 132 2.59 -16.17 2.20
N TYR A 133 2.22 -15.00 1.74
CA TYR A 133 1.27 -14.79 0.63
C TYR A 133 1.96 -14.60 -0.73
N LYS A 134 3.29 -14.72 -0.80
CA LYS A 134 4.12 -14.48 -2.01
C LYS A 134 4.02 -13.04 -2.53
N LEU A 135 3.86 -12.09 -1.62
CA LEU A 135 3.73 -10.67 -1.92
C LEU A 135 5.03 -9.92 -1.66
N LYS A 136 5.25 -8.86 -2.43
CA LYS A 136 6.26 -7.82 -2.19
C LYS A 136 5.65 -6.73 -1.31
N LEU A 137 6.49 -6.06 -0.53
CA LEU A 137 6.11 -4.95 0.32
C LEU A 137 7.03 -3.75 0.02
N ALA A 138 6.47 -2.71 -0.58
CA ALA A 138 7.17 -1.46 -0.87
C ALA A 138 6.90 -0.45 0.25
N ILE A 139 7.96 0.13 0.82
CA ILE A 139 7.87 1.14 1.88
C ILE A 139 8.24 2.50 1.32
N GLU A 140 7.39 3.47 1.58
CA GLU A 140 7.58 4.87 1.25
C GLU A 140 8.09 5.62 2.48
N PHE A 141 9.03 6.56 2.30
CA PHE A 141 9.29 7.59 3.31
C PHE A 141 8.41 8.81 3.04
N ASN A 142 8.10 9.56 4.08
CA ASN A 142 7.33 10.79 3.96
C ASN A 142 8.18 11.95 4.49
N SER A 143 8.59 12.89 3.63
CA SER A 143 9.44 14.04 3.99
C SER A 143 8.90 14.92 5.12
N GLN A 144 7.63 14.76 5.50
CA GLN A 144 6.98 15.47 6.59
C GLN A 144 6.85 14.62 7.87
N HIS A 145 7.30 13.35 7.86
CA HIS A 145 7.27 12.50 9.04
C HIS A 145 8.49 12.77 9.92
N ASP A 146 8.32 12.70 11.25
CA ASP A 146 9.40 13.05 12.19
C ASP A 146 10.58 12.06 12.18
N VAL A 147 10.33 10.81 11.81
CA VAL A 147 11.34 9.73 11.82
C VAL A 147 11.64 9.22 10.42
N LEU A 148 10.67 8.59 9.76
CA LEU A 148 10.85 8.01 8.42
C LEU A 148 10.65 9.08 7.34
N ASN A 149 11.57 10.04 7.27
CA ASN A 149 11.44 11.28 6.50
C ASN A 149 12.41 11.43 5.33
N SER A 150 13.29 10.47 5.11
CA SER A 150 14.29 10.54 4.07
C SER A 150 14.67 9.17 3.52
N LEU A 151 15.27 9.16 2.33
CA LEU A 151 15.78 7.94 1.72
C LEU A 151 16.84 7.27 2.59
N ALA A 152 17.65 8.04 3.32
CA ALA A 152 18.68 7.49 4.21
C ALA A 152 18.07 6.67 5.34
N VAL A 153 17.03 7.20 6.00
CA VAL A 153 16.31 6.47 7.06
C VAL A 153 15.51 5.30 6.50
N LEU A 154 14.92 5.44 5.31
CA LEU A 154 14.26 4.32 4.64
C LEU A 154 15.27 3.19 4.31
N THR A 155 16.49 3.55 3.90
CA THR A 155 17.56 2.57 3.66
C THR A 155 17.95 1.84 4.94
N GLU A 156 18.15 2.56 6.05
CA GLU A 156 18.38 1.95 7.36
C GLU A 156 17.27 0.96 7.76
N LEU A 157 16.01 1.33 7.53
CA LEU A 157 14.86 0.48 7.82
C LEU A 157 14.85 -0.81 6.96
N ILE A 158 15.02 -0.67 5.64
CA ILE A 158 14.97 -1.81 4.70
C ILE A 158 16.17 -2.73 4.90
N GLU A 159 17.38 -2.19 5.02
CA GLU A 159 18.60 -2.98 5.23
C GLU A 159 18.59 -3.65 6.62
N GLY A 160 18.11 -2.93 7.65
CA GLY A 160 17.98 -3.46 8.99
C GLY A 160 17.01 -4.64 9.07
N ALA A 161 15.87 -4.58 8.40
CA ALA A 161 14.90 -5.68 8.34
C ALA A 161 15.39 -6.88 7.51
N ASN A 162 16.27 -6.65 6.54
CA ASN A 162 16.91 -7.67 5.71
C ASN A 162 15.91 -8.71 5.12
N LYS A 163 14.77 -8.22 4.58
CA LYS A 163 13.73 -9.07 3.97
C LYS A 163 13.78 -8.93 2.44
N PRO A 164 14.01 -10.02 1.69
CA PRO A 164 14.20 -9.94 0.23
C PRO A 164 12.94 -9.52 -0.54
N ASN A 165 11.77 -9.62 0.07
CA ASN A 165 10.49 -9.18 -0.49
C ASN A 165 10.09 -7.77 -0.05
N CYS A 166 10.89 -7.09 0.77
CA CYS A 166 10.71 -5.70 1.15
C CYS A 166 11.60 -4.78 0.33
N GLY A 167 11.08 -3.65 -0.12
CA GLY A 167 11.83 -2.72 -0.97
C GLY A 167 11.31 -1.29 -0.86
N TYR A 168 11.85 -0.45 -1.72
CA TYR A 168 11.61 0.99 -1.73
C TYR A 168 10.43 1.36 -2.61
N LEU A 169 9.58 2.27 -2.13
CA LEU A 169 8.70 3.08 -2.95
C LEU A 169 9.27 4.51 -2.95
N ILE A 170 9.53 5.02 -4.13
CA ILE A 170 10.10 6.36 -4.31
C ILE A 170 9.01 7.28 -4.85
N ASP A 171 8.55 8.19 -4.00
CA ASP A 171 7.68 9.29 -4.41
C ASP A 171 8.56 10.50 -4.75
N ALA A 172 8.41 11.02 -5.97
CA ALA A 172 9.17 12.16 -6.45
C ALA A 172 8.93 13.42 -5.59
N TYR A 173 7.75 13.61 -5.04
CA TYR A 173 7.44 14.73 -4.15
C TYR A 173 8.27 14.66 -2.86
N HIS A 174 8.28 13.50 -2.20
CA HIS A 174 9.03 13.31 -0.97
C HIS A 174 10.55 13.27 -1.22
N PHE A 175 10.97 12.76 -2.38
CA PHE A 175 12.39 12.67 -2.74
C PHE A 175 13.03 14.03 -3.02
N THR A 176 12.26 15.02 -3.48
CA THR A 176 12.77 16.36 -3.85
C THR A 176 12.65 17.38 -2.70
N ARG A 177 12.23 16.98 -1.54
CA ARG A 177 12.09 17.81 -0.33
C ARG A 177 13.05 17.36 0.78
#